data_66953230ec77ee4ba535a19ac478e816
#
_entry.id   66953230ec77ee4ba535a19ac478e816
#
_cell.length_a   1.000
_cell.length_b   1.000
_cell.length_c   1.000
_cell.angle_alpha   90.00
_cell.angle_beta   90.00
_cell.angle_gamma   90.00
#
_symmetry.space_group_name_H-M   'P 1'
#
loop_
_entity.id
_entity.type
_entity.pdbx_description
1 polymer ?
#
loop_
_entity_poly.entity_id
_entity_poly.type
_entity_poly.pdbx_seq_one_letter_code
_entity_poly.pdbx_strand_id
1 'polypeptide(L)'
;MKRKYFYRTAVLSLAVLVSAIFGTSSYNANAAPINHSIHVNGTSLLKVNDYDVLYCTPIGPYVNEEKRLMVSLRSVAELLGAKVDFNGKLQEAKIRWSSNEIVFQKGAKTYKLNNTPAQMDTQPEVIQDAFVIPLGVLLRSMNIPFEYRNNKVILKNPSFDQSKIFQKVIEADQGRFILDNPSALDIQNFKLVEEKNSAGETRGSITVSGLNRTGSTIREGKEDLHIICLFNQTLDMDADFASIDIPDRKRPKVNPEGSVSQSLSYLKINDDPLQYIFTAGRTIQTKNERK
;
A
#
# COMPACT_ATOMS: atom_id res chain seq x y z
N MET A 1 2.56 -24.22 66.11
CA MET A 1 1.51 -25.08 66.73
C MET A 1 0.59 -25.54 65.61
N LYS A 2 0.67 -26.85 65.25
CA LYS A 2 -0.40 -27.88 65.29
C LYS A 2 -1.70 -27.44 64.57
N ARG A 3 -2.32 -28.17 63.63
CA ARG A 3 -2.40 -29.60 63.35
C ARG A 3 -3.00 -29.82 61.97
N LYS A 4 -2.54 -30.91 61.30
CA LYS A 4 -3.16 -31.62 60.19
C LYS A 4 -4.54 -32.16 60.55
N TYR A 5 -5.45 -32.32 59.55
CA TYR A 5 -6.30 -33.50 59.47
C TYR A 5 -6.59 -33.84 58.00
N PHE A 6 -6.28 -35.07 57.66
CA PHE A 6 -6.72 -35.85 56.50
C PHE A 6 -8.14 -36.34 56.72
N TYR A 7 -8.94 -36.41 55.68
CA TYR A 7 -9.90 -37.50 55.52
C TYR A 7 -10.00 -37.91 54.04
N ARG A 8 -9.65 -39.19 53.82
CA ARG A 8 -10.03 -40.01 52.65
C ARG A 8 -11.43 -40.54 52.93
N THR A 9 -12.31 -40.59 51.92
CA THR A 9 -13.30 -41.65 51.78
C THR A 9 -13.56 -41.89 50.29
N ALA A 10 -13.38 -43.13 49.88
CA ALA A 10 -13.72 -43.67 48.58
C ALA A 10 -15.13 -44.32 48.69
N VAL A 11 -15.93 -44.22 47.66
CA VAL A 11 -17.01 -45.20 47.32
C VAL A 11 -17.22 -45.20 45.81
N LEU A 12 -16.81 -46.21 45.19
CA LEU A 12 -17.43 -47.28 44.36
C LEU A 12 -18.57 -46.89 43.38
N SER A 13 -18.22 -47.09 42.13
CA SER A 13 -18.89 -47.88 41.07
C SER A 13 -20.39 -47.75 40.84
N LEU A 14 -20.75 -47.30 39.62
CA LEU A 14 -21.72 -48.01 38.80
C LEU A 14 -21.44 -47.78 37.31
N ALA A 15 -21.05 -48.88 36.64
CA ALA A 15 -20.88 -48.92 35.19
C ALA A 15 -22.27 -49.04 34.55
N VAL A 16 -22.61 -48.15 33.64
CA VAL A 16 -23.66 -48.40 32.64
C VAL A 16 -23.02 -48.30 31.26
N LEU A 17 -22.86 -49.45 30.61
CA LEU A 17 -22.51 -49.56 29.22
C LEU A 17 -23.73 -49.11 28.38
N VAL A 18 -23.57 -48.01 27.68
CA VAL A 18 -24.38 -47.66 26.50
C VAL A 18 -23.42 -47.60 25.34
N SER A 19 -23.39 -48.67 24.57
CA SER A 19 -22.70 -48.78 23.28
C SER A 19 -23.49 -47.95 22.25
N ALA A 20 -23.10 -46.69 22.05
CA ALA A 20 -23.51 -45.92 20.90
C ALA A 20 -22.36 -45.95 19.87
N ILE A 21 -22.64 -46.64 18.78
CA ILE A 21 -21.81 -46.67 17.58
C ILE A 21 -21.87 -45.26 16.96
N PHE A 22 -20.92 -44.39 17.31
CA PHE A 22 -20.65 -43.21 16.53
C PHE A 22 -19.44 -43.49 15.65
N GLY A 23 -19.71 -43.67 14.37
CA GLY A 23 -18.67 -43.69 13.36
C GLY A 23 -17.84 -42.42 13.46
N THR A 24 -16.58 -42.56 13.85
CA THR A 24 -15.58 -41.48 13.76
C THR A 24 -15.25 -41.26 12.30
N SER A 25 -15.99 -40.39 11.63
CA SER A 25 -15.50 -39.80 10.40
C SER A 25 -14.34 -38.89 10.80
N SER A 26 -13.13 -39.42 10.68
CA SER A 26 -11.91 -38.63 10.72
C SER A 26 -11.92 -37.72 9.48
N TYR A 27 -12.40 -36.51 9.67
CA TYR A 27 -12.12 -35.41 8.73
C TYR A 27 -10.61 -35.12 8.84
N ASN A 28 -9.82 -35.79 8.04
CA ASN A 28 -8.48 -35.32 7.71
C ASN A 28 -8.64 -34.07 6.83
N ALA A 29 -8.91 -32.95 7.45
CA ALA A 29 -8.72 -31.65 6.82
C ALA A 29 -7.20 -31.38 6.76
N ASN A 30 -6.49 -32.09 5.90
CA ASN A 30 -5.24 -31.62 5.35
C ASN A 30 -5.59 -30.45 4.40
N ALA A 31 -5.99 -29.32 4.97
CA ALA A 31 -5.92 -28.07 4.25
C ALA A 31 -4.42 -27.84 4.00
N ALA A 32 -3.98 -28.09 2.76
CA ALA A 32 -2.67 -27.65 2.34
C ALA A 32 -2.54 -26.17 2.73
N PRO A 33 -1.40 -25.73 3.30
CA PRO A 33 -1.22 -24.32 3.62
C PRO A 33 -1.46 -23.54 2.34
N ILE A 34 -2.47 -22.66 2.35
CA ILE A 34 -2.73 -21.74 1.25
C ILE A 34 -1.51 -20.82 1.25
N ASN A 35 -0.55 -21.10 0.37
CA ASN A 35 0.56 -20.21 0.11
C ASN A 35 -0.02 -18.95 -0.55
N HIS A 36 -0.37 -17.95 0.27
CA HIS A 36 -0.70 -16.64 -0.22
C HIS A 36 0.60 -15.98 -0.71
N SER A 37 0.93 -16.22 -1.97
CA SER A 37 1.99 -15.47 -2.66
C SER A 37 1.34 -14.33 -3.43
N ILE A 38 1.85 -13.12 -3.24
CA ILE A 38 1.48 -11.94 -4.03
C ILE A 38 2.55 -11.76 -5.10
N HIS A 39 2.14 -11.77 -6.37
CA HIS A 39 3.00 -11.47 -7.49
C HIS A 39 2.33 -10.39 -8.34
N VAL A 40 2.80 -9.16 -8.20
CA VAL A 40 2.27 -8.01 -8.96
C VAL A 40 3.38 -7.43 -9.82
N ASN A 41 3.16 -7.39 -11.13
CA ASN A 41 3.93 -6.57 -12.05
C ASN A 41 3.04 -5.41 -12.47
N GLY A 42 3.51 -4.18 -12.29
CA GLY A 42 2.70 -3.01 -12.56
C GLY A 42 3.50 -1.86 -13.16
N THR A 43 2.75 -0.89 -13.64
CA THR A 43 3.28 0.42 -14.07
C THR A 43 2.89 1.47 -13.03
N SER A 44 3.68 2.54 -12.92
CA SER A 44 3.30 3.69 -12.10
C SER A 44 2.20 4.49 -12.83
N LEU A 45 1.01 4.56 -12.24
CA LEU A 45 -0.18 5.19 -12.82
C LEU A 45 -0.65 6.44 -12.06
N LEU A 46 -0.19 6.62 -10.82
CA LEU A 46 -0.61 7.69 -9.92
C LEU A 46 0.60 8.31 -9.21
N LYS A 47 0.74 9.63 -9.29
CA LYS A 47 1.69 10.41 -8.49
C LYS A 47 0.94 11.43 -7.65
N VAL A 48 1.27 11.49 -6.37
CA VAL A 48 0.70 12.46 -5.40
C VAL A 48 1.85 13.24 -4.78
N ASN A 49 1.88 14.55 -5.02
CA ASN A 49 3.00 15.42 -4.72
C ASN A 49 4.31 14.88 -5.34
N ASP A 50 5.31 14.54 -4.55
CA ASP A 50 6.60 14.04 -5.05
C ASP A 50 6.69 12.51 -5.08
N TYR A 51 5.64 11.79 -4.64
CA TYR A 51 5.65 10.33 -4.53
C TYR A 51 4.74 9.65 -5.55
N ASP A 52 5.28 8.68 -6.26
CA ASP A 52 4.49 7.74 -7.05
C ASP A 52 3.86 6.69 -6.10
N VAL A 53 2.57 6.43 -6.26
CA VAL A 53 1.79 5.44 -5.50
C VAL A 53 1.70 4.17 -6.33
N LEU A 54 2.56 3.21 -6.04
CA LEU A 54 2.65 1.97 -6.83
C LEU A 54 1.61 0.95 -6.42
N TYR A 55 1.35 0.87 -5.12
CA TYR A 55 0.43 -0.09 -4.53
C TYR A 55 -0.32 0.55 -3.36
N CYS A 56 -1.57 0.15 -3.18
CA CYS A 56 -2.36 0.36 -1.97
C CYS A 56 -3.27 -0.84 -1.75
N THR A 57 -3.40 -1.27 -0.49
CA THR A 57 -4.16 -2.48 -0.17
C THR A 57 -5.66 -2.26 -0.36
N PRO A 58 -6.42 -3.31 -0.73
CA PRO A 58 -5.97 -4.64 -1.15
C PRO A 58 -5.63 -4.73 -2.64
N ILE A 59 -5.88 -3.67 -3.41
CA ILE A 59 -5.62 -3.62 -4.84
C ILE A 59 -5.02 -2.25 -5.22
N GLY A 60 -3.88 -2.27 -5.91
CA GLY A 60 -3.24 -1.05 -6.42
C GLY A 60 -3.99 -0.41 -7.58
N PRO A 61 -3.62 0.82 -7.98
CA PRO A 61 -4.20 1.47 -9.15
C PRO A 61 -4.03 0.61 -10.41
N TYR A 62 -5.10 0.49 -11.21
CA TYR A 62 -5.07 -0.27 -12.47
C TYR A 62 -5.97 0.37 -13.52
N VAL A 63 -5.74 0.03 -14.79
CA VAL A 63 -6.62 0.46 -15.89
C VAL A 63 -7.55 -0.68 -16.25
N ASN A 64 -8.87 -0.42 -16.22
CA ASN A 64 -9.89 -1.41 -16.58
C ASN A 64 -10.08 -1.52 -18.11
N GLU A 65 -10.96 -2.41 -18.54
CA GLU A 65 -11.28 -2.64 -19.95
C GLU A 65 -11.86 -1.39 -20.65
N GLU A 66 -12.57 -0.54 -19.89
CA GLU A 66 -13.10 0.74 -20.40
C GLU A 66 -12.03 1.85 -20.44
N LYS A 67 -10.74 1.51 -20.22
CA LYS A 67 -9.58 2.43 -20.18
C LYS A 67 -9.73 3.54 -19.11
N ARG A 68 -10.32 3.19 -17.97
CA ARG A 68 -10.40 4.06 -16.81
C ARG A 68 -9.37 3.63 -15.75
N LEU A 69 -8.69 4.61 -15.19
CA LEU A 69 -7.83 4.37 -14.02
C LEU A 69 -8.73 4.15 -12.80
N MET A 70 -8.73 2.91 -12.33
CA MET A 70 -9.50 2.44 -11.18
C MET A 70 -8.63 2.42 -9.94
N VAL A 71 -9.22 2.76 -8.79
CA VAL A 71 -8.50 2.81 -7.50
C VAL A 71 -9.37 2.27 -6.38
N SER A 72 -8.74 1.69 -5.36
CA SER A 72 -9.39 1.41 -4.08
C SER A 72 -9.83 2.73 -3.45
N LEU A 73 -11.13 2.92 -3.31
CA LEU A 73 -11.74 4.16 -2.85
C LEU A 73 -11.19 4.61 -1.50
N ARG A 74 -11.23 3.71 -0.51
CA ARG A 74 -10.78 4.02 0.85
C ARG A 74 -9.31 4.42 0.85
N SER A 75 -8.46 3.57 0.29
CA SER A 75 -7.01 3.79 0.32
C SER A 75 -6.63 5.11 -0.33
N VAL A 76 -7.16 5.43 -1.52
CA VAL A 76 -6.81 6.68 -2.20
C VAL A 76 -7.48 7.90 -1.55
N ALA A 77 -8.75 7.82 -1.13
CA ALA A 77 -9.40 8.94 -0.49
C ALA A 77 -8.76 9.30 0.87
N GLU A 78 -8.41 8.30 1.69
CA GLU A 78 -7.71 8.52 2.97
C GLU A 78 -6.27 9.02 2.77
N LEU A 79 -5.58 8.54 1.71
CA LEU A 79 -4.29 9.08 1.30
C LEU A 79 -4.36 10.58 1.01
N LEU A 80 -5.43 11.05 0.37
CA LEU A 80 -5.66 12.46 0.09
C LEU A 80 -6.20 13.23 1.30
N GLY A 81 -6.47 12.56 2.44
CA GLY A 81 -6.94 13.18 3.69
C GLY A 81 -8.46 13.18 3.88
N ALA A 82 -9.22 12.49 3.03
CA ALA A 82 -10.66 12.34 3.22
C ALA A 82 -10.98 11.28 4.30
N LYS A 83 -12.22 11.32 4.81
CA LYS A 83 -12.78 10.26 5.67
C LYS A 83 -13.73 9.39 4.87
N VAL A 84 -13.61 8.07 5.01
CA VAL A 84 -14.42 7.10 4.27
C VAL A 84 -15.16 6.17 5.22
N ASP A 85 -16.48 6.13 5.09
CA ASP A 85 -17.35 5.17 5.74
C ASP A 85 -17.96 4.23 4.70
N PHE A 86 -18.14 2.97 5.04
CA PHE A 86 -18.77 1.97 4.16
C PHE A 86 -19.94 1.30 4.86
N ASN A 87 -21.10 1.27 4.19
CA ASN A 87 -22.29 0.56 4.63
C ASN A 87 -22.42 -0.75 3.83
N GLY A 88 -22.04 -1.87 4.45
CA GLY A 88 -22.08 -3.19 3.80
C GLY A 88 -23.47 -3.66 3.43
N LYS A 89 -24.52 -3.27 4.18
CA LYS A 89 -25.92 -3.64 3.87
C LYS A 89 -26.43 -2.95 2.62
N LEU A 90 -26.10 -1.68 2.45
CA LEU A 90 -26.52 -0.88 1.29
C LEU A 90 -25.51 -0.97 0.14
N GLN A 91 -24.34 -1.59 0.36
CA GLN A 91 -23.20 -1.60 -0.59
C GLN A 91 -22.86 -0.17 -1.04
N GLU A 92 -22.78 0.74 -0.06
CA GLU A 92 -22.62 2.18 -0.24
C GLU A 92 -21.36 2.66 0.45
N ALA A 93 -20.58 3.49 -0.26
CA ALA A 93 -19.43 4.18 0.28
C ALA A 93 -19.69 5.68 0.39
N LYS A 94 -19.47 6.24 1.57
CA LYS A 94 -19.63 7.66 1.88
C LYS A 94 -18.27 8.28 2.15
N ILE A 95 -17.96 9.37 1.46
CA ILE A 95 -16.73 10.14 1.62
C ILE A 95 -17.07 11.51 2.18
N ARG A 96 -16.32 11.96 3.17
CA ARG A 96 -16.34 13.34 3.65
C ARG A 96 -15.00 14.01 3.32
N TRP A 97 -15.10 15.06 2.52
CA TRP A 97 -13.95 15.84 2.07
C TRP A 97 -14.27 17.35 2.18
N SER A 98 -13.52 18.06 3.01
CA SER A 98 -13.83 19.46 3.33
C SER A 98 -15.30 19.58 3.78
N SER A 99 -16.10 20.42 3.13
CA SER A 99 -17.54 20.56 3.37
C SER A 99 -18.41 19.63 2.52
N ASN A 100 -17.83 18.80 1.66
CA ASN A 100 -18.56 17.96 0.74
C ASN A 100 -18.79 16.54 1.32
N GLU A 101 -19.99 16.01 1.07
CA GLU A 101 -20.35 14.61 1.25
C GLU A 101 -20.60 13.98 -0.12
N ILE A 102 -19.91 12.87 -0.39
CA ILE A 102 -19.99 12.15 -1.64
C ILE A 102 -20.41 10.72 -1.35
N VAL A 103 -21.42 10.22 -2.06
CA VAL A 103 -21.97 8.88 -1.81
C VAL A 103 -21.97 8.10 -3.12
N PHE A 104 -21.26 6.97 -3.12
CA PHE A 104 -21.23 6.01 -4.21
C PHE A 104 -21.95 4.73 -3.83
N GLN A 105 -22.64 4.12 -4.78
CA GLN A 105 -23.29 2.82 -4.61
C GLN A 105 -22.72 1.82 -5.61
N LYS A 106 -22.48 0.60 -5.17
CA LYS A 106 -22.00 -0.49 -6.02
C LYS A 106 -22.94 -0.70 -7.21
N GLY A 107 -22.35 -0.81 -8.41
CA GLY A 107 -23.09 -1.09 -9.64
C GLY A 107 -23.92 0.07 -10.19
N ALA A 108 -23.97 1.23 -9.50
CA ALA A 108 -24.68 2.40 -10.00
C ALA A 108 -23.78 3.32 -10.82
N LYS A 109 -24.25 3.80 -11.97
CA LYS A 109 -23.57 4.87 -12.76
C LYS A 109 -23.94 6.28 -12.29
N THR A 110 -24.62 6.37 -11.15
CA THR A 110 -24.93 7.65 -10.48
C THR A 110 -24.30 7.67 -9.09
N TYR A 111 -23.87 8.86 -8.67
CA TYR A 111 -23.45 9.12 -7.30
C TYR A 111 -24.11 10.39 -6.78
N LYS A 112 -24.04 10.66 -5.49
CA LYS A 112 -24.54 11.90 -4.90
C LYS A 112 -23.39 12.77 -4.43
N LEU A 113 -23.44 14.04 -4.80
CA LEU A 113 -22.56 15.08 -4.25
C LEU A 113 -23.45 16.08 -3.49
N ASN A 114 -23.29 16.14 -2.17
CA ASN A 114 -24.15 16.96 -1.29
C ASN A 114 -25.66 16.72 -1.56
N ASN A 115 -26.07 15.44 -1.64
CA ASN A 115 -27.42 14.99 -2.00
C ASN A 115 -27.85 15.28 -3.45
N THR A 116 -27.06 15.96 -4.26
CA THR A 116 -27.38 16.19 -5.68
C THR A 116 -26.88 15.02 -6.53
N PRO A 117 -27.72 14.38 -7.34
CA PRO A 117 -27.30 13.31 -8.23
C PRO A 117 -26.33 13.80 -9.30
N ALA A 118 -25.29 13.00 -9.55
CA ALA A 118 -24.33 13.19 -10.62
C ALA A 118 -24.06 11.88 -11.36
N GLN A 119 -23.58 11.94 -12.58
CA GLN A 119 -23.36 10.79 -13.45
C GLN A 119 -21.87 10.44 -13.51
N MET A 120 -21.60 9.14 -13.69
CA MET A 120 -20.28 8.62 -14.02
C MET A 120 -20.38 7.62 -15.19
N ASP A 121 -19.31 7.50 -15.94
CA ASP A 121 -19.26 6.64 -17.13
C ASP A 121 -19.02 5.16 -16.79
N THR A 122 -18.34 4.90 -15.68
CA THR A 122 -18.00 3.56 -15.19
C THR A 122 -18.58 3.37 -13.78
N GLN A 123 -19.23 2.23 -13.55
CA GLN A 123 -19.81 1.91 -12.25
C GLN A 123 -18.76 1.48 -11.23
N PRO A 124 -18.98 1.76 -9.92
CA PRO A 124 -18.18 1.20 -8.85
C PRO A 124 -18.35 -0.32 -8.71
N GLU A 125 -17.25 -0.98 -8.35
CA GLU A 125 -17.20 -2.43 -8.17
C GLU A 125 -16.66 -2.79 -6.79
N VAL A 126 -16.82 -4.05 -6.38
CA VAL A 126 -16.12 -4.61 -5.21
C VAL A 126 -15.22 -5.72 -5.69
N ILE A 127 -13.90 -5.54 -5.53
CA ILE A 127 -12.85 -6.47 -5.93
C ILE A 127 -11.96 -6.71 -4.71
N GLN A 128 -11.74 -7.98 -4.33
CA GLN A 128 -10.94 -8.35 -3.15
C GLN A 128 -11.36 -7.55 -1.89
N ASP A 129 -12.65 -7.45 -1.64
CA ASP A 129 -13.25 -6.68 -0.54
C ASP A 129 -12.99 -5.15 -0.57
N ALA A 130 -12.38 -4.63 -1.63
CA ALA A 130 -12.24 -3.19 -1.85
C ALA A 130 -13.37 -2.64 -2.71
N PHE A 131 -13.92 -1.50 -2.28
CA PHE A 131 -14.79 -0.69 -3.12
C PHE A 131 -13.92 0.10 -4.09
N VAL A 132 -14.04 -0.19 -5.38
CA VAL A 132 -13.18 0.35 -6.45
C VAL A 132 -13.99 1.31 -7.31
N ILE A 133 -13.41 2.47 -7.62
CA ILE A 133 -14.05 3.51 -8.45
C ILE A 133 -13.08 4.11 -9.47
N PRO A 134 -13.60 4.77 -10.52
CA PRO A 134 -12.77 5.55 -11.42
C PRO A 134 -12.13 6.73 -10.68
N LEU A 135 -10.81 6.84 -10.70
CA LEU A 135 -10.09 7.95 -10.03
C LEU A 135 -10.57 9.32 -10.49
N GLY A 136 -10.80 9.49 -11.79
CA GLY A 136 -11.26 10.79 -12.33
C GLY A 136 -12.61 11.23 -11.78
N VAL A 137 -13.50 10.30 -11.42
CA VAL A 137 -14.78 10.62 -10.76
C VAL A 137 -14.53 11.08 -9.32
N LEU A 138 -13.69 10.35 -8.58
CA LEU A 138 -13.30 10.74 -7.22
C LEU A 138 -12.72 12.15 -7.19
N LEU A 139 -11.73 12.43 -8.04
CA LEU A 139 -11.05 13.72 -8.06
C LEU A 139 -11.99 14.88 -8.42
N ARG A 140 -12.87 14.70 -9.43
CA ARG A 140 -13.87 15.71 -9.78
C ARG A 140 -14.86 15.95 -8.66
N SER A 141 -15.34 14.89 -7.99
CA SER A 141 -16.28 15.04 -6.88
C SER A 141 -15.66 15.73 -5.65
N MET A 142 -14.35 15.60 -5.46
CA MET A 142 -13.60 16.28 -4.41
C MET A 142 -13.09 17.68 -4.85
N ASN A 143 -13.33 18.07 -6.09
CA ASN A 143 -12.79 19.30 -6.71
C ASN A 143 -11.25 19.38 -6.63
N ILE A 144 -10.57 18.24 -6.89
CA ILE A 144 -9.12 18.15 -6.90
C ILE A 144 -8.62 18.27 -8.35
N PRO A 145 -7.82 19.29 -8.69
CA PRO A 145 -7.20 19.41 -10.01
C PRO A 145 -6.15 18.31 -10.20
N PHE A 146 -6.03 17.81 -11.42
CA PHE A 146 -5.03 16.83 -11.80
C PHE A 146 -4.52 17.05 -13.22
N GLU A 147 -3.28 16.58 -13.44
CA GLU A 147 -2.66 16.52 -14.76
C GLU A 147 -2.60 15.06 -15.22
N TYR A 148 -2.64 14.86 -16.55
CA TYR A 148 -2.35 13.57 -17.15
C TYR A 148 -1.12 13.70 -18.04
N ARG A 149 -0.04 13.02 -17.67
CA ARG A 149 1.24 13.06 -18.37
C ARG A 149 1.95 11.72 -18.26
N ASN A 150 2.55 11.25 -19.37
CA ASN A 150 3.31 9.99 -19.42
C ASN A 150 2.51 8.78 -18.89
N ASN A 151 1.24 8.65 -19.29
CA ASN A 151 0.30 7.62 -18.83
C ASN A 151 0.04 7.61 -17.31
N LYS A 152 0.29 8.72 -16.64
CA LYS A 152 0.17 8.88 -15.19
C LYS A 152 -0.74 10.05 -14.84
N VAL A 153 -1.59 9.86 -13.84
CA VAL A 153 -2.32 10.94 -13.18
C VAL A 153 -1.43 11.56 -12.12
N ILE A 154 -1.26 12.87 -12.17
CA ILE A 154 -0.41 13.64 -11.25
C ILE A 154 -1.27 14.60 -10.46
N LEU A 155 -1.21 14.48 -9.14
CA LEU A 155 -1.89 15.32 -8.18
C LEU A 155 -0.86 16.16 -7.44
N LYS A 156 -1.07 17.48 -7.37
CA LYS A 156 -0.22 18.39 -6.62
C LYS A 156 -1.08 19.26 -5.71
N ASN A 157 -1.02 19.03 -4.43
CA ASN A 157 -1.67 19.86 -3.42
C ASN A 157 -0.95 19.72 -2.08
N PRO A 158 -0.36 20.79 -1.53
CA PRO A 158 0.31 20.75 -0.24
C PRO A 158 -0.58 20.28 0.93
N SER A 159 -1.91 20.40 0.80
CA SER A 159 -2.82 19.90 1.83
C SER A 159 -2.80 18.37 1.99
N PHE A 160 -2.37 17.63 0.99
CA PHE A 160 -2.24 16.17 1.09
C PHE A 160 -1.16 15.77 2.10
N ASP A 161 -0.13 16.59 2.31
CA ASP A 161 0.93 16.37 3.28
C ASP A 161 0.39 16.34 4.73
N GLN A 162 -0.82 16.89 4.94
CA GLN A 162 -1.51 16.84 6.24
C GLN A 162 -2.26 15.52 6.48
N SER A 163 -2.36 14.64 5.49
CA SER A 163 -2.95 13.32 5.71
C SER A 163 -2.06 12.49 6.64
N LYS A 164 -2.68 11.68 7.50
CA LYS A 164 -1.93 10.81 8.43
C LYS A 164 -0.98 9.86 7.73
N ILE A 165 -1.31 9.47 6.49
CA ILE A 165 -0.50 8.57 5.68
C ILE A 165 0.74 9.30 5.18
N PHE A 166 0.57 10.47 4.57
CA PHE A 166 1.70 11.26 4.09
C PHE A 166 2.59 11.77 5.21
N GLN A 167 2.05 12.13 6.37
CA GLN A 167 2.86 12.52 7.53
C GLN A 167 3.84 11.43 7.92
N LYS A 168 3.42 10.16 7.99
CA LYS A 168 4.34 9.03 8.25
C LYS A 168 5.44 8.92 7.20
N VAL A 169 5.10 9.09 5.92
CA VAL A 169 6.06 9.01 4.81
C VAL A 169 7.05 10.17 4.88
N ILE A 170 6.58 11.39 5.06
CA ILE A 170 7.41 12.59 5.13
C ILE A 170 8.34 12.55 6.36
N GLU A 171 7.83 12.19 7.54
CA GLU A 171 8.62 12.05 8.77
C GLU A 171 9.75 11.04 8.61
N ALA A 172 9.48 9.92 7.96
CA ALA A 172 10.48 8.91 7.68
C ALA A 172 11.54 9.36 6.68
N ASP A 173 11.16 10.17 5.70
CA ASP A 173 12.03 10.66 4.63
C ASP A 173 12.81 11.94 5.02
N GLN A 174 12.37 12.65 6.08
CA GLN A 174 12.99 13.91 6.49
C GLN A 174 14.47 13.75 6.96
N GLY A 175 15.28 14.71 6.55
CA GLY A 175 16.64 14.91 7.08
C GLY A 175 17.72 13.98 6.55
N ARG A 176 17.41 13.08 5.61
CA ARG A 176 18.40 12.14 5.06
C ARG A 176 19.30 12.77 4.05
N PHE A 177 18.71 13.47 3.08
CA PHE A 177 19.46 14.12 2.00
C PHE A 177 18.89 15.52 1.70
N ILE A 178 19.75 16.38 1.17
CA ILE A 178 19.31 17.62 0.54
C ILE A 178 18.94 17.26 -0.90
N LEU A 179 17.69 17.48 -1.27
CA LEU A 179 17.22 17.23 -2.62
C LEU A 179 17.74 18.29 -3.58
N ASP A 180 18.17 17.85 -4.77
CA ASP A 180 18.59 18.70 -5.87
C ASP A 180 17.44 18.82 -6.90
N ASN A 181 16.88 17.68 -7.34
CA ASN A 181 15.70 17.64 -8.20
C ASN A 181 14.73 16.55 -7.71
N PRO A 182 13.53 16.90 -7.20
CA PRO A 182 12.57 15.94 -6.66
C PRO A 182 11.85 15.11 -7.72
N SER A 183 12.05 15.38 -9.02
CA SER A 183 11.38 14.68 -10.13
C SER A 183 12.36 14.34 -11.27
N ALA A 184 13.57 13.92 -10.92
CA ALA A 184 14.62 13.61 -11.86
C ALA A 184 14.40 12.30 -12.62
N LEU A 185 13.78 11.32 -11.97
CA LEU A 185 13.48 10.02 -12.55
C LEU A 185 11.95 9.87 -12.69
N ASP A 186 11.51 9.49 -13.87
CA ASP A 186 10.13 9.11 -14.13
C ASP A 186 9.96 7.61 -13.83
N ILE A 187 9.19 7.29 -12.80
CA ILE A 187 8.95 5.91 -12.37
C ILE A 187 8.13 5.19 -13.42
N GLN A 188 8.63 4.08 -13.92
CA GLN A 188 8.03 3.34 -15.01
C GLN A 188 7.28 2.10 -14.51
N ASN A 189 8.03 1.14 -13.99
CA ASN A 189 7.52 -0.18 -13.65
C ASN A 189 7.95 -0.58 -12.25
N PHE A 190 7.16 -1.48 -11.66
CA PHE A 190 7.53 -2.16 -10.42
C PHE A 190 7.17 -3.64 -10.49
N LYS A 191 7.86 -4.43 -9.67
CA LYS A 191 7.55 -5.83 -9.40
C LYS A 191 7.50 -6.03 -7.89
N LEU A 192 6.35 -6.45 -7.37
CA LEU A 192 6.14 -6.83 -5.98
C LEU A 192 6.00 -8.35 -5.89
N VAL A 193 6.74 -8.97 -4.99
CA VAL A 193 6.65 -10.39 -4.67
C VAL A 193 6.54 -10.53 -3.16
N GLU A 194 5.53 -11.22 -2.66
CA GLU A 194 5.44 -11.66 -1.27
C GLU A 194 5.24 -13.16 -1.24
N GLU A 195 6.02 -13.84 -0.42
CA GLU A 195 5.97 -15.29 -0.25
C GLU A 195 5.99 -15.65 1.23
N LYS A 196 5.18 -16.63 1.62
CA LYS A 196 5.20 -17.20 2.96
C LYS A 196 6.12 -18.43 2.97
N ASN A 197 7.13 -18.40 3.82
CA ASN A 197 8.05 -19.54 3.95
C ASN A 197 7.43 -20.67 4.77
N SER A 198 8.13 -21.82 4.84
CA SER A 198 7.67 -22.99 5.60
C SER A 198 7.57 -22.76 7.11
N ALA A 199 8.24 -21.75 7.65
CA ALA A 199 8.13 -21.32 9.05
C ALA A 199 6.95 -20.41 9.32
N GLY A 200 6.18 -20.03 8.26
CA GLY A 200 5.04 -19.14 8.36
C GLY A 200 5.39 -17.66 8.30
N GLU A 201 6.66 -17.28 8.08
CA GLU A 201 7.07 -15.89 7.91
C GLU A 201 6.80 -15.42 6.49
N THR A 202 6.25 -14.22 6.34
CA THR A 202 6.04 -13.59 5.04
C THR A 202 7.23 -12.68 4.70
N ARG A 203 7.91 -13.00 3.61
CA ARG A 203 8.99 -12.18 3.04
C ARG A 203 8.50 -11.51 1.77
N GLY A 204 8.85 -10.24 1.62
CA GLY A 204 8.52 -9.49 0.43
C GLY A 204 9.74 -8.85 -0.19
N SER A 205 9.62 -8.57 -1.48
CA SER A 205 10.56 -7.74 -2.21
C SER A 205 9.82 -6.88 -3.23
N ILE A 206 10.24 -5.64 -3.34
CA ILE A 206 9.78 -4.71 -4.36
C ILE A 206 10.98 -4.26 -5.19
N THR A 207 10.87 -4.36 -6.51
CA THR A 207 11.83 -3.79 -7.46
C THR A 207 11.13 -2.70 -8.25
N VAL A 208 11.73 -1.52 -8.31
CA VAL A 208 11.20 -0.37 -9.04
C VAL A 208 12.20 0.06 -10.09
N SER A 209 11.74 0.51 -11.26
CA SER A 209 12.55 1.11 -12.30
C SER A 209 12.11 2.53 -12.59
N GLY A 210 13.09 3.41 -12.77
CA GLY A 210 12.92 4.81 -13.14
C GLY A 210 13.76 5.18 -14.36
N LEU A 211 13.29 6.15 -15.13
CA LEU A 211 13.91 6.64 -16.35
C LEU A 211 14.37 8.09 -16.15
N ASN A 212 15.61 8.40 -16.47
CA ASN A 212 16.13 9.77 -16.39
C ASN A 212 15.48 10.66 -17.46
N ARG A 213 14.61 11.56 -17.03
CA ARG A 213 13.93 12.54 -17.88
C ARG A 213 14.48 13.97 -17.75
N THR A 214 15.63 14.16 -17.11
CA THR A 214 16.20 15.51 -16.93
C THR A 214 16.80 16.13 -18.20
N GLY A 215 16.98 15.33 -19.25
CA GLY A 215 17.70 15.74 -20.46
C GLY A 215 19.22 15.82 -20.25
N SER A 216 19.72 15.60 -19.04
CA SER A 216 21.13 15.65 -18.68
C SER A 216 21.56 14.37 -17.95
N THR A 217 22.86 14.10 -17.93
CA THR A 217 23.40 12.98 -17.15
C THR A 217 23.27 13.23 -15.66
N ILE A 218 22.64 12.32 -14.93
CA ILE A 218 22.71 12.24 -13.47
C ILE A 218 24.07 11.64 -13.14
N ARG A 219 24.91 12.39 -12.42
CA ARG A 219 26.26 11.96 -12.04
C ARG A 219 26.20 10.84 -11.00
N GLU A 220 27.24 10.02 -10.98
CA GLU A 220 27.44 9.02 -9.92
C GLU A 220 27.33 9.66 -8.53
N GLY A 221 26.67 8.96 -7.60
CA GLY A 221 26.40 9.44 -6.24
C GLY A 221 25.17 10.34 -6.11
N LYS A 222 24.54 10.77 -7.19
CA LYS A 222 23.40 11.70 -7.15
C LYS A 222 22.03 11.08 -7.38
N GLU A 223 21.97 9.90 -7.96
CA GLU A 223 20.70 9.20 -8.19
C GLU A 223 20.06 8.79 -6.87
N ASP A 224 18.75 9.01 -6.73
CA ASP A 224 17.98 8.61 -5.56
C ASP A 224 16.60 8.08 -5.98
N LEU A 225 16.59 6.82 -6.42
CA LEU A 225 15.37 6.06 -6.58
C LEU A 225 14.98 5.46 -5.23
N HIS A 226 14.09 6.15 -4.52
CA HIS A 226 13.74 5.86 -3.14
C HIS A 226 12.44 5.07 -3.05
N ILE A 227 12.41 3.98 -2.25
CA ILE A 227 11.26 3.10 -2.07
C ILE A 227 10.83 3.13 -0.60
N ILE A 228 9.52 3.23 -0.36
CA ILE A 228 8.93 3.24 0.98
C ILE A 228 7.77 2.25 1.00
N CYS A 229 7.86 1.24 1.85
CA CYS A 229 6.78 0.32 2.16
C CYS A 229 6.15 0.69 3.50
N LEU A 230 4.90 1.10 3.48
CA LEU A 230 4.14 1.42 4.68
C LEU A 230 3.24 0.25 5.04
N PHE A 231 3.48 -0.35 6.19
CA PHE A 231 2.64 -1.37 6.80
C PHE A 231 1.65 -0.73 7.77
N ASN A 232 0.73 -1.51 8.31
CA ASN A 232 -0.26 -0.97 9.24
C ASN A 232 0.38 -0.40 10.52
N GLN A 233 1.39 -1.07 11.06
CA GLN A 233 2.08 -0.69 12.29
C GLN A 233 3.53 -0.23 12.06
N THR A 234 4.17 -0.69 10.99
CA THR A 234 5.59 -0.47 10.72
C THR A 234 5.80 0.28 9.40
N LEU A 235 7.02 0.74 9.20
CA LEU A 235 7.48 1.40 7.99
C LEU A 235 8.84 0.82 7.61
N ASP A 236 8.95 0.30 6.38
CA ASP A 236 10.23 -0.11 5.80
C ASP A 236 10.61 0.81 4.64
N MET A 237 11.88 1.13 4.57
CA MET A 237 12.46 1.94 3.51
C MET A 237 13.65 1.21 2.91
N ASP A 238 14.01 1.60 1.68
CA ASP A 238 15.20 1.07 1.07
C ASP A 238 16.46 1.38 1.93
N ALA A 239 17.50 0.55 1.75
CA ALA A 239 18.71 0.54 2.57
C ALA A 239 19.61 1.78 2.41
N ASP A 240 19.05 2.95 2.08
CA ASP A 240 19.73 4.23 2.10
C ASP A 240 20.02 4.72 3.53
N PHE A 241 20.01 3.81 4.48
CA PHE A 241 20.46 4.06 5.82
C PHE A 241 21.99 4.20 5.81
N ALA A 242 22.47 5.38 5.51
CA ALA A 242 23.81 5.74 5.93
C ALA A 242 23.83 5.92 7.46
N SER A 243 23.91 4.82 8.21
CA SER A 243 24.57 4.89 9.49
C SER A 243 26.05 5.19 9.20
N ILE A 244 26.75 5.84 10.13
CA ILE A 244 28.19 6.15 10.02
C ILE A 244 29.01 4.91 9.63
N ASP A 245 28.50 3.72 9.90
CA ASP A 245 29.17 2.42 9.76
C ASP A 245 28.68 1.56 8.59
N ILE A 246 27.61 1.95 7.88
CA ILE A 246 27.10 1.22 6.70
C ILE A 246 27.36 2.08 5.46
N PRO A 247 28.13 1.59 4.48
CA PRO A 247 28.34 2.32 3.24
C PRO A 247 27.00 2.56 2.54
N ASP A 248 26.79 3.79 2.07
CA ASP A 248 25.67 4.15 1.22
C ASP A 248 25.61 3.19 0.01
N ARG A 249 24.38 2.89 -0.45
CA ARG A 249 24.23 2.07 -1.65
C ARG A 249 24.94 2.71 -2.84
N LYS A 250 25.32 1.89 -3.80
CA LYS A 250 25.87 2.40 -5.07
C LYS A 250 24.77 3.18 -5.80
N ARG A 251 25.07 4.44 -6.11
CA ARG A 251 24.23 5.33 -6.92
C ARG A 251 24.88 5.51 -8.27
N PRO A 252 24.48 4.74 -9.30
CA PRO A 252 25.17 4.75 -10.57
C PRO A 252 24.97 6.07 -11.31
N LYS A 253 25.89 6.36 -12.24
CA LYS A 253 25.68 7.37 -13.28
C LYS A 253 24.51 6.93 -14.15
N VAL A 254 23.56 7.85 -14.43
CA VAL A 254 22.40 7.58 -15.30
C VAL A 254 22.38 8.59 -16.44
N ASN A 255 22.60 8.12 -17.66
CA ASN A 255 22.59 8.99 -18.85
C ASN A 255 21.15 9.49 -19.14
N PRO A 256 20.99 10.55 -19.96
CA PRO A 256 19.65 10.94 -20.44
C PRO A 256 18.95 9.74 -21.09
N GLU A 257 17.66 9.59 -20.80
CA GLU A 257 16.82 8.45 -21.22
C GLU A 257 17.36 7.08 -20.74
N GLY A 258 18.38 7.06 -19.89
CA GLY A 258 18.86 5.85 -19.23
C GLY A 258 17.94 5.44 -18.07
N SER A 259 17.87 4.14 -17.80
CA SER A 259 17.09 3.58 -16.69
C SER A 259 17.97 3.20 -15.52
N VAL A 260 17.37 3.24 -14.34
CA VAL A 260 17.93 2.71 -13.10
C VAL A 260 16.87 1.88 -12.39
N SER A 261 17.32 0.85 -11.66
CA SER A 261 16.43 0.02 -10.86
C SER A 261 16.95 -0.09 -9.44
N GLN A 262 16.03 -0.10 -8.48
CA GLN A 262 16.29 -0.31 -7.06
C GLN A 262 15.37 -1.40 -6.51
N SER A 263 15.87 -2.17 -5.55
CA SER A 263 15.09 -3.19 -4.86
C SER A 263 15.14 -2.99 -3.36
N LEU A 264 13.99 -3.21 -2.72
CA LEU A 264 13.84 -3.29 -1.27
C LEU A 264 13.32 -4.68 -0.91
N SER A 265 13.94 -5.33 0.07
CA SER A 265 13.44 -6.58 0.65
C SER A 265 13.03 -6.33 2.10
N TYR A 266 11.94 -6.96 2.52
CA TYR A 266 11.39 -6.80 3.86
C TYR A 266 10.89 -8.13 4.45
N LEU A 267 10.77 -8.17 5.76
CA LEU A 267 10.14 -9.25 6.51
C LEU A 267 8.91 -8.70 7.24
N LYS A 268 7.75 -9.29 7.03
CA LYS A 268 6.55 -8.90 7.79
C LYS A 268 6.65 -9.39 9.22
N ILE A 269 6.63 -8.45 10.15
CA ILE A 269 6.59 -8.75 11.58
C ILE A 269 5.12 -8.98 11.98
N ASN A 270 4.83 -10.12 12.61
CA ASN A 270 3.48 -10.47 13.06
C ASN A 270 2.41 -10.40 11.94
N ASP A 271 2.77 -10.76 10.71
CA ASP A 271 1.90 -10.66 9.53
C ASP A 271 1.29 -9.25 9.33
N ASP A 272 2.00 -8.19 9.76
CA ASP A 272 1.56 -6.80 9.59
C ASP A 272 1.26 -6.51 8.10
N PRO A 273 0.02 -6.17 7.73
CA PRO A 273 -0.34 -6.07 6.31
C PRO A 273 0.30 -4.84 5.66
N LEU A 274 0.87 -5.06 4.47
CA LEU A 274 1.34 -3.99 3.60
C LEU A 274 0.16 -3.10 3.22
N GLN A 275 0.26 -1.79 3.49
CA GLN A 275 -0.78 -0.80 3.21
C GLN A 275 -0.52 -0.04 1.91
N TYR A 276 0.71 0.47 1.76
CA TYR A 276 1.11 1.25 0.58
C TYR A 276 2.54 0.96 0.19
N ILE A 277 2.83 1.14 -1.09
CA ILE A 277 4.17 1.30 -1.61
C ILE A 277 4.26 2.64 -2.31
N PHE A 278 5.16 3.48 -1.82
CA PHE A 278 5.51 4.75 -2.43
C PHE A 278 6.91 4.67 -3.02
N THR A 279 7.17 5.50 -4.01
CA THR A 279 8.52 5.71 -4.52
C THR A 279 8.71 7.15 -4.97
N ALA A 280 9.94 7.65 -4.84
CA ALA A 280 10.34 8.95 -5.33
C ALA A 280 11.56 8.80 -6.25
N GLY A 281 11.49 9.38 -7.43
CA GLY A 281 12.57 9.38 -8.42
C GLY A 281 13.26 10.74 -8.48
N ARG A 282 14.32 10.93 -7.71
CA ARG A 282 14.91 12.25 -7.45
C ARG A 282 16.44 12.26 -7.56
N THR A 283 17.06 13.41 -7.45
CA THR A 283 18.50 13.56 -7.23
C THR A 283 18.78 14.27 -5.91
N ILE A 284 19.95 13.96 -5.35
CA ILE A 284 20.43 14.51 -4.07
C ILE A 284 21.75 15.26 -4.24
N GLN A 285 22.03 16.17 -3.31
CA GLN A 285 23.34 16.81 -3.21
C GLN A 285 24.36 15.85 -2.60
N THR A 286 25.54 15.79 -3.18
CA THR A 286 26.66 15.02 -2.61
C THR A 286 27.23 15.73 -1.38
N LYS A 287 27.93 14.97 -0.50
CA LYS A 287 28.59 15.53 0.69
C LYS A 287 29.53 16.71 0.39
N ASN A 288 30.17 16.72 -0.79
CA ASN A 288 31.08 17.78 -1.21
C ASN A 288 30.41 19.09 -1.66
N GLU A 289 29.08 19.03 -1.92
CA GLU A 289 28.30 20.21 -2.33
C GLU A 289 27.55 20.85 -1.15
N ARG A 290 27.69 20.30 0.06
CA ARG A 290 27.07 20.78 1.31
C ARG A 290 27.90 21.87 2.02
N LYS A 291 28.65 22.69 1.28
CA LYS A 291 29.47 23.78 1.85
C LYS A 291 28.68 25.09 1.85
#